data_0a9036486e0bb4c92bfa0e3f38e9f4e9
#
_entry.id   0a9036486e0bb4c92bfa0e3f38e9f4e9
#
_cell.length_a   1.000
_cell.length_b   1.000
_cell.length_c   1.000
_cell.angle_alpha   90.00
_cell.angle_beta   90.00
_cell.angle_gamma   90.00
#
_symmetry.space_group_name_H-M   'P 1'
#
loop_
_entity.id
_entity.type
_entity.pdbx_description
1 polymer ?
#
loop_
_entity_poly.entity_id
_entity_poly.type
_entity_poly.pdbx_seq_one_letter_code
_entity_poly.pdbx_strand_id
1 'polypeptide(L)'
;PTAGIFLAGCCQGPKDIPETVAQSSGAAAKAICLLVKDKLKNNPCTANPNENACNGCGQCANVCPYGAISYVEKDFRGPNRTTITRRVSQVNKAMCHGCGACTVACPSGAMDLLGFSNKQILAEVDSVL
;
A
#
# COMPACT_ATOMS: atom_id res chain seq x y z
N PRO A 1 -3.44 -10.14 -14.10
CA PRO A 1 -2.06 -9.61 -14.18
C PRO A 1 -1.81 -8.64 -13.04
N THR A 2 -0.67 -8.77 -12.38
CA THR A 2 -0.22 -7.89 -11.31
C THR A 2 0.41 -6.65 -11.93
N ALA A 3 0.29 -5.50 -11.29
CA ALA A 3 0.90 -4.26 -11.79
C ALA A 3 2.40 -4.43 -12.04
N GLY A 4 2.85 -4.07 -13.25
CA GLY A 4 4.25 -4.22 -13.68
C GLY A 4 4.61 -5.59 -14.25
N ILE A 5 3.70 -6.57 -14.27
CA ILE A 5 3.90 -7.88 -14.88
C ILE A 5 3.00 -8.00 -16.11
N PHE A 6 3.62 -8.26 -17.26
CA PHE A 6 2.93 -8.41 -18.53
C PHE A 6 3.18 -9.81 -19.07
N LEU A 7 2.10 -10.55 -19.32
CA LEU A 7 2.14 -11.91 -19.82
C LEU A 7 1.94 -11.91 -21.34
N ALA A 8 2.69 -12.75 -22.05
CA ALA A 8 2.54 -12.95 -23.48
C ALA A 8 2.84 -14.40 -23.88
N GLY A 9 2.20 -14.89 -24.93
CA GLY A 9 2.42 -16.23 -25.48
C GLY A 9 1.76 -17.35 -24.70
N CYS A 10 2.32 -18.55 -24.78
CA CYS A 10 1.74 -19.79 -24.26
C CYS A 10 1.55 -19.84 -22.75
N CYS A 11 2.14 -18.94 -21.97
CA CYS A 11 1.88 -18.82 -20.52
C CYS A 11 0.44 -18.37 -20.19
N GLN A 12 -0.31 -17.83 -21.16
CA GLN A 12 -1.73 -17.48 -21.01
C GLN A 12 -2.68 -18.58 -21.53
N GLY A 13 -2.17 -19.58 -22.23
CA GLY A 13 -2.93 -20.66 -22.86
C GLY A 13 -2.38 -21.02 -24.23
N PRO A 14 -2.85 -22.12 -24.83
CA PRO A 14 -2.44 -22.53 -26.16
C PRO A 14 -2.69 -21.44 -27.21
N LYS A 15 -1.69 -21.11 -28.01
CA LYS A 15 -1.73 -20.07 -29.04
C LYS A 15 -0.86 -20.42 -30.22
N ASP A 16 -1.18 -19.84 -31.36
CA ASP A 16 -0.36 -19.89 -32.55
C ASP A 16 0.80 -18.87 -32.52
N ILE A 17 1.69 -18.94 -33.50
CA ILE A 17 2.85 -18.05 -33.60
C ILE A 17 2.42 -16.61 -33.88
N PRO A 18 1.53 -16.30 -34.83
CA PRO A 18 1.04 -14.95 -35.07
C PRO A 18 0.43 -14.28 -33.84
N GLU A 19 -0.41 -15.00 -33.09
CA GLU A 19 -0.99 -14.51 -31.83
C GLU A 19 0.07 -14.23 -30.77
N THR A 20 1.06 -15.11 -30.65
CA THR A 20 2.16 -14.93 -29.69
C THR A 20 2.95 -13.67 -30.00
N VAL A 21 3.26 -13.41 -31.27
CA VAL A 21 3.97 -12.20 -31.70
C VAL A 21 3.15 -10.94 -31.43
N ALA A 22 1.84 -10.97 -31.74
CA ALA A 22 0.94 -9.85 -31.48
C ALA A 22 0.87 -9.52 -29.97
N GLN A 23 0.75 -10.54 -29.11
CA GLN A 23 0.72 -10.37 -27.65
C GLN A 23 2.06 -9.86 -27.11
N SER A 24 3.18 -10.36 -27.63
CA SER A 24 4.50 -9.90 -27.22
C SER A 24 4.69 -8.43 -27.54
N SER A 25 4.25 -7.97 -28.70
CA SER A 25 4.25 -6.56 -29.08
C SER A 25 3.36 -5.72 -28.15
N GLY A 26 2.18 -6.21 -27.82
CA GLY A 26 1.28 -5.54 -26.87
C GLY A 26 1.85 -5.48 -25.45
N ALA A 27 2.49 -6.53 -24.97
CA ALA A 27 3.18 -6.57 -23.69
C ALA A 27 4.35 -5.58 -23.63
N ALA A 28 5.16 -5.54 -24.68
CA ALA A 28 6.28 -4.59 -24.82
C ALA A 28 5.77 -3.14 -24.83
N ALA A 29 4.72 -2.83 -25.59
CA ALA A 29 4.12 -1.50 -25.62
C ALA A 29 3.62 -1.06 -24.23
N LYS A 30 2.95 -1.94 -23.48
CA LYS A 30 2.52 -1.65 -22.10
C LYS A 30 3.70 -1.44 -21.16
N ALA A 31 4.78 -2.21 -21.29
CA ALA A 31 5.99 -2.02 -20.49
C ALA A 31 6.62 -0.65 -20.77
N ILE A 32 6.75 -0.27 -22.04
CA ILE A 32 7.26 1.03 -22.47
C ILE A 32 6.41 2.16 -21.88
N CYS A 33 5.07 2.05 -21.92
CA CYS A 33 4.17 3.05 -21.34
C CYS A 33 4.37 3.29 -19.83
N LEU A 34 4.89 2.31 -19.10
CA LEU A 34 5.28 2.49 -17.70
C LEU A 34 6.66 3.13 -17.56
N LEU A 35 7.63 2.66 -18.35
CA LEU A 35 9.04 3.07 -18.24
C LEU A 35 9.30 4.49 -18.73
N VAL A 36 8.48 5.01 -19.64
CA VAL A 36 8.59 6.40 -20.15
C VAL A 36 8.13 7.44 -19.13
N LYS A 37 7.40 7.02 -18.08
CA LYS A 37 6.92 7.96 -17.07
C LYS A 37 8.03 8.30 -16.07
N ASP A 38 8.27 9.57 -15.84
CA ASP A 38 9.23 10.06 -14.83
C ASP A 38 8.84 9.64 -13.41
N LYS A 39 7.55 9.44 -13.15
CA LYS A 39 7.02 9.01 -11.85
C LYS A 39 5.92 7.98 -12.02
N LEU A 40 6.03 6.89 -11.32
CA LEU A 40 4.94 5.90 -11.21
C LEU A 40 3.97 6.35 -10.12
N LYS A 41 2.67 6.39 -10.46
CA LYS A 41 1.61 6.59 -9.47
C LYS A 41 1.42 5.28 -8.70
N ASN A 42 1.70 5.31 -7.41
CA ASN A 42 1.37 4.19 -6.54
C ASN A 42 -0.13 4.22 -6.18
N ASN A 43 -0.67 3.08 -5.77
CA ASN A 43 -2.03 3.00 -5.25
C ASN A 43 -2.15 3.92 -4.01
N PRO A 44 -3.13 4.86 -3.96
CA PRO A 44 -3.31 5.75 -2.83
C PRO A 44 -3.76 5.02 -1.55
N CYS A 45 -4.31 3.81 -1.66
CA CYS A 45 -4.75 2.99 -0.53
C CYS A 45 -3.55 2.40 0.21
N THR A 46 -2.85 3.20 0.99
CA THR A 46 -1.72 2.79 1.81
C THR A 46 -2.05 2.91 3.29
N ALA A 47 -1.42 2.07 4.12
CA ALA A 47 -1.56 2.16 5.56
C ALA A 47 -1.01 3.51 6.07
N ASN A 48 -1.75 4.11 7.01
CA ASN A 48 -1.42 5.39 7.61
C ASN A 48 -1.51 5.30 9.14
N PRO A 49 -0.38 5.25 9.86
CA PRO A 49 -0.37 5.17 11.31
C PRO A 49 -0.71 6.52 11.96
N ASN A 50 -1.60 6.51 12.93
CA ASN A 50 -1.77 7.63 13.87
C ASN A 50 -0.69 7.50 14.96
N GLU A 51 0.36 8.31 14.85
CA GLU A 51 1.51 8.26 15.74
C GLU A 51 1.15 8.55 17.20
N ASN A 52 0.13 9.38 17.46
CA ASN A 52 -0.31 9.70 18.81
C ASN A 52 -0.98 8.51 19.51
N ALA A 53 -1.71 7.68 18.76
CA ALA A 53 -2.38 6.49 19.27
C ALA A 53 -1.49 5.23 19.22
N CYS A 54 -0.34 5.29 18.56
CA CYS A 54 0.55 4.16 18.40
C CYS A 54 1.29 3.82 19.70
N ASN A 55 1.17 2.56 20.16
CA ASN A 55 1.86 2.05 21.34
C ASN A 55 3.23 1.43 21.04
N GLY A 56 3.67 1.39 19.78
CA GLY A 56 4.94 0.79 19.39
C GLY A 56 5.03 -0.74 19.62
N CYS A 57 3.90 -1.44 19.71
CA CYS A 57 3.83 -2.86 20.07
C CYS A 57 4.44 -3.83 19.04
N GLY A 58 4.53 -3.43 17.77
CA GLY A 58 5.15 -4.24 16.74
C GLY A 58 4.25 -5.14 15.92
N GLN A 59 3.02 -5.34 16.30
CA GLN A 59 2.12 -6.29 15.63
C GLN A 59 1.91 -5.98 14.15
N CYS A 60 1.79 -4.72 13.78
CA CYS A 60 1.60 -4.31 12.38
C CYS A 60 2.76 -4.69 11.46
N ALA A 61 4.01 -4.66 11.94
CA ALA A 61 5.16 -5.10 11.14
C ALA A 61 5.22 -6.62 11.02
N ASN A 62 4.89 -7.35 12.09
CA ASN A 62 4.92 -8.82 12.10
C ASN A 62 3.93 -9.43 11.12
N VAL A 63 2.76 -8.80 10.93
CA VAL A 63 1.73 -9.30 10.01
C VAL A 63 1.87 -8.77 8.59
N CYS A 64 2.80 -7.86 8.32
CA CYS A 64 2.97 -7.26 7.00
C CYS A 64 3.70 -8.21 6.04
N PRO A 65 3.02 -8.80 5.03
CA PRO A 65 3.67 -9.75 4.12
C PRO A 65 4.67 -9.07 3.17
N TYR A 66 4.60 -7.74 3.06
CA TYR A 66 5.44 -6.96 2.15
C TYR A 66 6.62 -6.27 2.85
N GLY A 67 6.75 -6.44 4.17
CA GLY A 67 7.80 -5.76 4.93
C GLY A 67 7.77 -4.23 4.83
N ALA A 68 6.59 -3.66 4.59
CA ALA A 68 6.42 -2.23 4.35
C ALA A 68 6.40 -1.37 5.63
N ILE A 69 6.49 -1.97 6.81
CA ILE A 69 6.36 -1.26 8.09
C ILE A 69 7.67 -1.40 8.87
N SER A 70 8.23 -0.27 9.23
CA SER A 70 9.41 -0.13 10.10
C SER A 70 9.04 0.66 11.36
N TYR A 71 10.01 0.81 12.26
CA TYR A 71 9.83 1.59 13.47
C TYR A 71 10.82 2.74 13.48
N VAL A 72 10.34 3.86 13.99
CA VAL A 72 11.16 5.05 14.25
C VAL A 72 10.90 5.54 15.67
N GLU A 73 11.91 6.06 16.30
CA GLU A 73 11.77 6.77 17.56
C GLU A 73 11.40 8.22 17.27
N LYS A 74 10.36 8.70 17.92
CA LYS A 74 9.89 10.08 17.81
C LYS A 74 9.65 10.68 19.18
N ASP A 75 9.95 11.95 19.27
CA ASP A 75 9.76 12.75 20.48
C ASP A 75 8.36 13.37 20.47
N PHE A 76 7.61 13.09 21.51
CA PHE A 76 6.29 13.64 21.74
C PHE A 76 6.33 14.62 22.93
N ARG A 77 5.56 15.68 22.81
CA ARG A 77 5.41 16.63 23.92
C ARG A 77 4.51 16.01 24.98
N GLY A 78 5.09 15.69 26.11
CA GLY A 78 4.38 15.23 27.30
C GLY A 78 3.80 16.38 28.14
N PRO A 79 3.06 16.05 29.21
CA PRO A 79 2.62 17.04 30.20
C PRO A 79 3.85 17.72 30.85
N ASN A 80 3.69 18.96 31.30
CA ASN A 80 4.75 19.77 31.94
C ASN A 80 5.98 20.06 31.06
N ARG A 81 5.81 20.17 29.72
CA ARG A 81 6.88 20.42 28.75
C ARG A 81 7.99 19.35 28.73
N THR A 82 7.75 18.17 29.28
CA THR A 82 8.67 17.04 29.17
C THR A 82 8.62 16.46 27.77
N THR A 83 9.78 16.02 27.25
CA THR A 83 9.85 15.29 25.99
C THR A 83 9.83 13.80 26.31
N ILE A 84 8.93 13.06 25.67
CA ILE A 84 8.81 11.60 25.80
C ILE A 84 9.15 10.97 24.47
N THR A 85 10.26 10.26 24.39
CA THR A 85 10.62 9.49 23.19
C THR A 85 9.86 8.17 23.17
N ARG A 86 9.11 7.92 22.09
CA ARG A 86 8.35 6.66 21.89
C ARG A 86 8.68 6.08 20.54
N ARG A 87 8.73 4.75 20.48
CA ARG A 87 8.79 4.01 19.24
C ARG A 87 7.42 3.99 18.58
N VAL A 88 7.34 4.40 17.32
CA VAL A 88 6.10 4.42 16.52
C VAL A 88 6.32 3.72 15.20
N SER A 89 5.26 3.22 14.61
CA SER A 89 5.31 2.59 13.28
C SER A 89 5.42 3.63 12.18
N GLN A 90 6.26 3.35 11.20
CA GLN A 90 6.40 4.12 9.96
C GLN A 90 6.13 3.21 8.77
N VAL A 91 5.33 3.67 7.82
CA VAL A 91 4.96 2.90 6.63
C VAL A 91 5.72 3.42 5.41
N ASN A 92 6.40 2.51 4.73
CA ASN A 92 6.95 2.78 3.41
C ASN A 92 5.83 2.65 2.38
N LYS A 93 5.34 3.80 1.91
CA LYS A 93 4.23 3.88 0.95
C LYS A 93 4.53 3.23 -0.40
N ALA A 94 5.80 3.12 -0.78
CA ALA A 94 6.19 2.48 -2.03
C ALA A 94 6.07 0.95 -1.98
N MET A 95 6.25 0.36 -0.79
CA MET A 95 6.15 -1.08 -0.56
C MET A 95 4.76 -1.51 -0.08
N CYS A 96 3.95 -0.58 0.40
CA CYS A 96 2.63 -0.88 0.95
C CYS A 96 1.63 -1.17 -0.19
N HIS A 97 1.00 -2.34 -0.15
CA HIS A 97 -0.03 -2.76 -1.09
C HIS A 97 -1.47 -2.52 -0.59
N GLY A 98 -1.66 -1.87 0.55
CA GLY A 98 -3.00 -1.55 1.06
C GLY A 98 -3.86 -2.77 1.44
N CYS A 99 -3.25 -3.90 1.79
CA CYS A 99 -3.99 -5.14 2.08
C CYS A 99 -4.81 -5.13 3.38
N GLY A 100 -4.58 -4.16 4.28
CA GLY A 100 -5.34 -4.00 5.52
C GLY A 100 -4.96 -4.93 6.67
N ALA A 101 -4.07 -5.91 6.51
CA ALA A 101 -3.69 -6.83 7.58
C ALA A 101 -3.20 -6.11 8.85
N CYS A 102 -2.49 -5.01 8.69
CA CYS A 102 -1.97 -4.22 9.80
C CYS A 102 -3.07 -3.44 10.57
N THR A 103 -4.19 -3.09 9.94
CA THR A 103 -5.31 -2.41 10.61
C THR A 103 -6.03 -3.37 11.55
N VAL A 104 -6.26 -4.61 11.10
CA VAL A 104 -6.90 -5.66 11.89
C VAL A 104 -6.01 -6.07 13.07
N ALA A 105 -4.70 -6.15 12.86
CA ALA A 105 -3.75 -6.58 13.89
C ALA A 105 -3.40 -5.48 14.91
N CYS A 106 -3.86 -4.24 14.74
CA CYS A 106 -3.50 -3.13 15.61
C CYS A 106 -4.39 -3.08 16.86
N PRO A 107 -3.88 -3.42 18.06
CA PRO A 107 -4.71 -3.44 19.29
C PRO A 107 -5.13 -2.05 19.78
N SER A 108 -4.38 -1.01 19.39
CA SER A 108 -4.71 0.37 19.75
C SER A 108 -5.56 1.10 18.71
N GLY A 109 -5.92 0.44 17.59
CA GLY A 109 -6.63 1.08 16.48
C GLY A 109 -5.86 2.25 15.83
N ALA A 110 -4.54 2.31 16.04
CA ALA A 110 -3.72 3.40 15.53
C ALA A 110 -3.41 3.29 14.03
N MET A 111 -3.64 2.13 13.43
CA MET A 111 -3.36 1.88 12.01
C MET A 111 -4.65 1.99 11.21
N ASP A 112 -4.65 2.85 10.21
CA ASP A 112 -5.77 3.04 9.29
C ASP A 112 -5.32 2.92 7.83
N LEU A 113 -6.26 2.81 6.89
CA LEU A 113 -6.01 2.82 5.45
C LEU A 113 -6.49 4.12 4.84
N LEU A 114 -5.64 4.74 4.04
CA LEU A 114 -6.05 5.88 3.22
C LEU A 114 -7.08 5.42 2.18
N GLY A 115 -8.13 6.20 2.01
CA GLY A 115 -9.20 5.90 1.04
C GLY A 115 -10.39 5.10 1.62
N PHE A 116 -10.28 4.56 2.84
CA PHE A 116 -11.32 3.75 3.49
C PHE A 116 -11.80 4.31 4.82
N SER A 117 -11.71 5.61 5.04
CA SER A 117 -12.30 6.23 6.22
C SER A 117 -13.83 6.15 6.16
N ASN A 118 -14.49 6.04 7.31
CA ASN A 118 -15.96 5.98 7.39
C ASN A 118 -16.63 7.15 6.64
N LYS A 119 -16.03 8.36 6.68
CA LYS A 119 -16.54 9.51 5.95
C LYS A 119 -16.50 9.33 4.43
N GLN A 120 -15.43 8.70 3.92
CA GLN A 120 -15.28 8.43 2.48
C GLN A 120 -16.26 7.36 2.02
N ILE A 121 -16.38 6.27 2.79
CA ILE A 121 -17.33 5.18 2.49
C ILE A 121 -18.77 5.72 2.50
N LEU A 122 -19.15 6.49 3.51
CA LEU A 122 -20.48 7.08 3.58
C LEU A 122 -20.76 8.06 2.44
N ALA A 123 -19.78 8.88 2.05
CA ALA A 123 -19.91 9.79 0.91
C ALA A 123 -20.10 9.03 -0.43
N GLU A 124 -19.47 7.88 -0.60
CA GLU A 124 -19.73 7.02 -1.76
C GLU A 124 -21.16 6.46 -1.76
N VAL A 125 -21.65 6.01 -0.60
CA VAL A 125 -23.04 5.55 -0.46
C VAL A 125 -24.04 6.66 -0.75
N ASP A 126 -23.82 7.85 -0.20
CA ASP A 126 -24.68 9.03 -0.40
C ASP A 126 -24.70 9.50 -1.88
N SER A 127 -23.62 9.24 -2.62
CA SER A 127 -23.53 9.60 -4.03
C SER A 127 -24.33 8.68 -4.96
N VAL A 128 -24.76 7.51 -4.48
CA VAL A 128 -25.50 6.49 -5.24
C VAL A 128 -27.00 6.57 -4.95
N LEU A 129 -27.39 7.20 -3.84
CA LEU A 129 -28.78 7.44 -3.43
C LEU A 129 -29.30 8.75 -4.01
#